data_9c34edea7a5d4566714691abf0ea70ef
#
_entry.id   9c34edea7a5d4566714691abf0ea70ef
#
_cell.length_a   1.000
_cell.length_b   1.000
_cell.length_c   1.000
_cell.angle_alpha   90.00
_cell.angle_beta   90.00
_cell.angle_gamma   90.00
#
_symmetry.space_group_name_H-M   'P 1'
#
loop_
_entity.id
_entity.type
_entity.pdbx_description
1 polymer ?
#
loop_
_entity_poly.entity_id
_entity_poly.type
_entity_poly.pdbx_seq_one_letter_code
_entity_poly.pdbx_strand_id
1 'polypeptide(L)'
;MRLIAVDDDRLVVDSLKIILGAQPQIEVVGTGANGDDAVALCAEHAPDIALLDIQMPGRDGLSAAREILERDPAARVVFLTTFSDDEYIVSALKLGARGYLIKTDVAVIPPALAQVMDGKRVLEGKAIEDIDFDGADDEAGATRRPAAFAGLTDREFEVAELIARGLDNKEIAATAYMGEGTVRNHISSILAKMGLRNRTQIAIAYLRG
;
A
#
# COMPACT_ATOMS: atom_id res chain seq x y z
N MET A 1 -8.16 -2.54 20.67
CA MET A 1 -6.93 -2.52 19.87
C MET A 1 -6.17 -1.24 20.14
N ARG A 2 -4.86 -1.36 20.29
CA ARG A 2 -3.94 -0.23 20.52
C ARG A 2 -3.41 0.27 19.19
N LEU A 3 -3.43 1.58 18.96
CA LEU A 3 -3.12 2.19 17.67
C LEU A 3 -2.21 3.40 17.87
N ILE A 4 -1.22 3.56 16.97
CA ILE A 4 -0.55 4.86 16.77
C ILE A 4 -1.09 5.52 15.51
N ALA A 5 -1.16 6.85 15.49
CA ALA A 5 -1.55 7.65 14.33
C ALA A 5 -0.48 8.69 14.04
N VAL A 6 0.08 8.65 12.83
CA VAL A 6 1.19 9.55 12.44
C VAL A 6 0.86 10.22 11.12
N ASP A 7 0.87 11.56 11.15
CA ASP A 7 0.50 12.43 10.05
C ASP A 7 1.12 13.81 10.29
N ASP A 8 1.66 14.45 9.27
CA ASP A 8 2.26 15.79 9.41
C ASP A 8 1.22 16.90 9.57
N ASP A 9 -0.03 16.64 9.18
CA ASP A 9 -1.14 17.56 9.46
C ASP A 9 -1.72 17.30 10.85
N ARG A 10 -1.43 18.22 11.77
CA ARG A 10 -1.91 18.16 13.14
C ARG A 10 -3.44 18.12 13.25
N LEU A 11 -4.18 18.76 12.33
CA LEU A 11 -5.64 18.74 12.34
C LEU A 11 -6.17 17.34 12.01
N VAL A 12 -5.50 16.63 11.12
CA VAL A 12 -5.81 15.23 10.80
C VAL A 12 -5.56 14.35 12.03
N VAL A 13 -4.39 14.48 12.68
CA VAL A 13 -4.07 13.73 13.91
C VAL A 13 -5.09 13.95 15.00
N ASP A 14 -5.43 15.22 15.28
CA ASP A 14 -6.41 15.56 16.32
C ASP A 14 -7.82 15.03 15.98
N SER A 15 -8.22 15.09 14.72
CA SER A 15 -9.48 14.53 14.23
C SER A 15 -9.52 13.00 14.38
N LEU A 16 -8.44 12.31 14.00
CA LEU A 16 -8.31 10.86 14.17
C LEU A 16 -8.39 10.45 15.64
N LYS A 17 -7.73 11.18 16.55
CA LYS A 17 -7.82 10.93 18.01
C LYS A 17 -9.26 11.00 18.52
N ILE A 18 -10.03 11.99 18.07
CA ILE A 18 -11.44 12.16 18.48
C ILE A 18 -12.29 11.02 17.91
N ILE A 19 -12.18 10.74 16.61
CA ILE A 19 -13.04 9.78 15.91
C ILE A 19 -12.73 8.35 16.38
N LEU A 20 -11.45 8.01 16.45
CA LEU A 20 -11.01 6.67 16.87
C LEU A 20 -11.19 6.48 18.37
N GLY A 21 -10.92 7.51 19.19
CA GLY A 21 -11.14 7.47 20.64
C GLY A 21 -12.61 7.40 21.05
N ALA A 22 -13.54 7.74 20.16
CA ALA A 22 -14.98 7.54 20.37
C ALA A 22 -15.40 6.05 20.24
N GLN A 23 -14.53 5.19 19.70
CA GLN A 23 -14.78 3.76 19.55
C GLN A 23 -14.26 3.02 20.80
N PRO A 24 -15.13 2.34 21.59
CA PRO A 24 -14.72 1.70 22.85
C PRO A 24 -13.61 0.64 22.70
N GLN A 25 -13.49 0.06 21.51
CA GLN A 25 -12.50 -0.98 21.20
C GLN A 25 -11.16 -0.43 20.72
N ILE A 26 -11.03 0.91 20.51
CA ILE A 26 -9.81 1.53 19.97
C ILE A 26 -9.18 2.44 21.03
N GLU A 27 -7.90 2.30 21.25
CA GLU A 27 -7.07 3.15 22.09
C GLU A 27 -5.93 3.74 21.26
N VAL A 28 -5.90 5.05 21.09
CA VAL A 28 -4.77 5.75 20.44
C VAL A 28 -3.68 5.95 21.48
N VAL A 29 -2.64 5.12 21.41
CA VAL A 29 -1.56 5.09 22.42
C VAL A 29 -0.40 6.04 22.11
N GLY A 30 -0.32 6.54 20.88
CA GLY A 30 0.70 7.51 20.47
C GLY A 30 0.32 8.23 19.19
N THR A 31 0.87 9.45 19.04
CA THR A 31 0.72 10.24 17.81
C THR A 31 2.03 10.91 17.45
N GLY A 32 2.32 11.04 16.15
CA GLY A 32 3.54 11.64 15.62
C GLY A 32 3.28 12.45 14.36
N ALA A 33 4.30 13.13 13.86
CA ALA A 33 4.23 14.03 12.71
C ALA A 33 5.17 13.66 11.55
N ASN A 34 5.94 12.59 11.68
CA ASN A 34 6.91 12.15 10.66
C ASN A 34 7.24 10.67 10.83
N GLY A 35 8.02 10.12 9.87
CA GLY A 35 8.37 8.71 9.88
C GLY A 35 9.29 8.29 11.04
N ASP A 36 10.10 9.18 11.59
CA ASP A 36 10.95 8.87 12.74
C ASP A 36 10.11 8.72 14.01
N ASP A 37 9.09 9.57 14.18
CA ASP A 37 8.09 9.42 15.25
C ASP A 37 7.37 8.08 15.13
N ALA A 38 6.99 7.68 13.91
CA ALA A 38 6.30 6.40 13.68
C ALA A 38 7.15 5.20 14.15
N VAL A 39 8.43 5.17 13.78
CA VAL A 39 9.36 4.11 14.20
C VAL A 39 9.55 4.10 15.72
N ALA A 40 9.75 5.27 16.33
CA ALA A 40 9.92 5.40 17.77
C ALA A 40 8.68 4.94 18.55
N LEU A 41 7.49 5.40 18.13
CA LEU A 41 6.21 5.04 18.76
C LEU A 41 5.92 3.54 18.62
N CYS A 42 6.22 2.91 17.49
CA CYS A 42 6.10 1.47 17.34
C CYS A 42 7.00 0.72 18.32
N ALA A 43 8.25 1.16 18.47
CA ALA A 43 9.20 0.53 19.39
C ALA A 43 8.79 0.71 20.87
N GLU A 44 8.24 1.88 21.24
CA GLU A 44 7.84 2.20 22.61
C GLU A 44 6.54 1.51 23.03
N HIS A 45 5.54 1.54 22.14
CA HIS A 45 4.19 1.13 22.50
C HIS A 45 3.79 -0.25 22.01
N ALA A 46 4.52 -0.87 21.05
CA ALA A 46 4.15 -2.12 20.41
C ALA A 46 2.63 -2.14 20.03
N PRO A 47 2.15 -1.23 19.18
CA PRO A 47 0.74 -1.11 18.86
C PRO A 47 0.24 -2.32 18.05
N ASP A 48 -1.05 -2.60 18.13
CA ASP A 48 -1.70 -3.59 17.26
C ASP A 48 -1.73 -3.13 15.80
N ILE A 49 -1.87 -1.80 15.57
CA ILE A 49 -1.86 -1.17 14.24
C ILE A 49 -1.06 0.13 14.27
N ALA A 50 -0.21 0.34 13.27
CA ALA A 50 0.41 1.61 12.95
C ALA A 50 -0.33 2.25 11.77
N LEU A 51 -1.07 3.35 12.03
CA LEU A 51 -1.76 4.14 11.01
C LEU A 51 -0.87 5.30 10.59
N LEU A 52 -0.38 5.30 9.36
CA LEU A 52 0.66 6.20 8.88
C LEU A 52 0.22 6.97 7.64
N ASP A 53 0.43 8.29 7.62
CA ASP A 53 0.42 8.99 6.33
C ASP A 53 1.64 8.59 5.50
N ILE A 54 1.50 8.65 4.17
CA ILE A 54 2.60 8.35 3.24
C ILE A 54 3.52 9.55 3.11
N GLN A 55 2.96 10.74 2.89
CA GLN A 55 3.74 11.94 2.61
C GLN A 55 3.93 12.76 3.88
N MET A 56 5.10 12.64 4.46
CA MET A 56 5.50 13.40 5.65
C MET A 56 6.89 14.03 5.45
N PRO A 57 7.16 15.19 6.06
CA PRO A 57 8.47 15.85 5.94
C PRO A 57 9.59 15.03 6.59
N GLY A 58 10.76 15.07 5.99
CA GLY A 58 11.92 14.31 6.44
C GLY A 58 11.82 12.86 6.03
N ARG A 59 11.40 11.99 6.93
CA ARG A 59 11.18 10.57 6.66
C ARG A 59 9.72 10.31 6.31
N ASP A 60 9.46 9.81 5.12
CA ASP A 60 8.13 9.44 4.65
C ASP A 60 7.58 8.16 5.31
N GLY A 61 6.26 7.94 5.16
CA GLY A 61 5.59 6.80 5.76
C GLY A 61 6.01 5.45 5.17
N LEU A 62 6.36 5.38 3.88
CA LEU A 62 6.81 4.13 3.25
C LEU A 62 8.18 3.70 3.81
N SER A 63 9.10 4.65 3.96
CA SER A 63 10.41 4.42 4.57
C SER A 63 10.30 4.01 6.04
N ALA A 64 9.38 4.62 6.78
CA ALA A 64 9.09 4.25 8.16
C ALA A 64 8.49 2.84 8.26
N ALA A 65 7.49 2.54 7.42
CA ALA A 65 6.87 1.22 7.36
C ALA A 65 7.86 0.11 7.03
N ARG A 66 8.79 0.36 6.11
CA ARG A 66 9.86 -0.61 5.78
C ARG A 66 10.66 -0.97 7.01
N GLU A 67 11.15 0.01 7.76
CA GLU A 67 11.94 -0.25 8.97
C GLU A 67 11.11 -0.91 10.08
N ILE A 68 9.83 -0.52 10.24
CA ILE A 68 8.94 -1.15 11.21
C ILE A 68 8.77 -2.64 10.87
N LEU A 69 8.50 -2.98 9.60
CA LEU A 69 8.29 -4.37 9.15
C LEU A 69 9.59 -5.19 9.09
N GLU A 70 10.75 -4.56 8.86
CA GLU A 70 12.05 -5.22 9.00
C GLU A 70 12.36 -5.61 10.46
N ARG A 71 11.93 -4.78 11.43
CA ARG A 71 12.11 -5.06 12.86
C ARG A 71 11.07 -6.03 13.40
N ASP A 72 9.84 -5.91 12.94
CA ASP A 72 8.72 -6.78 13.30
C ASP A 72 7.88 -7.12 12.05
N PRO A 73 8.13 -8.26 11.41
CA PRO A 73 7.36 -8.71 10.24
C PRO A 73 5.87 -8.98 10.53
N ALA A 74 5.49 -9.12 11.81
CA ALA A 74 4.10 -9.30 12.22
C ALA A 74 3.36 -7.97 12.44
N ALA A 75 4.06 -6.83 12.42
CA ALA A 75 3.45 -5.51 12.59
C ALA A 75 2.38 -5.25 11.52
N ARG A 76 1.26 -4.66 11.95
CA ARG A 76 0.19 -4.28 11.04
C ARG A 76 0.30 -2.81 10.70
N VAL A 77 0.81 -2.51 9.51
CA VAL A 77 0.87 -1.15 8.97
C VAL A 77 -0.32 -0.90 8.08
N VAL A 78 -1.01 0.21 8.32
CA VAL A 78 -2.11 0.73 7.51
C VAL A 78 -1.74 2.14 7.07
N PHE A 79 -1.75 2.40 5.77
CA PHE A 79 -1.56 3.74 5.25
C PHE A 79 -2.88 4.49 5.19
N LEU A 80 -2.84 5.77 5.57
CA LEU A 80 -3.96 6.71 5.46
C LEU A 80 -3.48 7.94 4.70
N THR A 81 -3.96 8.18 3.49
CA THR A 81 -3.45 9.21 2.60
C THR A 81 -4.55 9.99 1.89
N THR A 82 -4.25 11.21 1.46
CA THR A 82 -5.16 11.99 0.59
C THR A 82 -5.07 11.61 -0.88
N PHE A 83 -4.05 10.83 -1.27
CA PHE A 83 -3.77 10.49 -2.65
C PHE A 83 -4.14 9.05 -2.98
N SER A 84 -4.81 8.88 -4.12
CA SER A 84 -5.10 7.57 -4.72
C SER A 84 -4.09 7.25 -5.84
N ASP A 85 -2.82 7.68 -5.67
CA ASP A 85 -1.79 7.40 -6.66
C ASP A 85 -1.42 5.92 -6.66
N ASP A 86 -1.59 5.31 -7.81
CA ASP A 86 -1.36 3.89 -8.05
C ASP A 86 0.03 3.41 -7.60
N GLU A 87 1.05 4.28 -7.68
CA GLU A 87 2.44 3.96 -7.31
C GLU A 87 2.61 3.76 -5.81
N TYR A 88 1.94 4.57 -4.99
CA TYR A 88 1.96 4.41 -3.54
C TYR A 88 1.25 3.15 -3.09
N ILE A 89 0.11 2.81 -3.73
CA ILE A 89 -0.62 1.57 -3.43
C ILE A 89 0.25 0.35 -3.70
N VAL A 90 0.91 0.30 -4.87
CA VAL A 90 1.82 -0.80 -5.22
C VAL A 90 2.98 -0.90 -4.24
N SER A 91 3.57 0.23 -3.87
CA SER A 91 4.69 0.27 -2.91
C SER A 91 4.26 -0.21 -1.51
N ALA A 92 3.07 0.21 -1.04
CA ALA A 92 2.50 -0.23 0.23
C ALA A 92 2.24 -1.74 0.27
N LEU A 93 1.67 -2.29 -0.81
CA LEU A 93 1.40 -3.73 -0.94
C LEU A 93 2.67 -4.57 -0.90
N LYS A 94 3.72 -4.13 -1.59
CA LYS A 94 5.05 -4.81 -1.60
C LYS A 94 5.72 -4.84 -0.25
N LEU A 95 5.56 -3.75 0.53
CA LEU A 95 6.07 -3.71 1.89
C LEU A 95 5.33 -4.67 2.82
N GLY A 96 4.21 -5.26 2.38
CA GLY A 96 3.39 -6.11 3.24
C GLY A 96 2.40 -5.33 4.11
N ALA A 97 2.08 -4.08 3.75
CA ALA A 97 1.05 -3.32 4.46
C ALA A 97 -0.28 -4.07 4.49
N ARG A 98 -0.98 -3.97 5.61
CA ARG A 98 -2.28 -4.61 5.82
C ARG A 98 -3.45 -3.73 5.38
N GLY A 99 -3.21 -2.43 5.14
CA GLY A 99 -4.26 -1.54 4.67
C GLY A 99 -3.73 -0.31 3.94
N TYR A 100 -4.58 0.21 3.05
CA TYR A 100 -4.43 1.48 2.36
C TYR A 100 -5.78 2.17 2.32
N LEU A 101 -5.92 3.28 3.03
CA LEU A 101 -7.16 4.01 3.21
C LEU A 101 -7.00 5.45 2.69
N ILE A 102 -8.10 6.03 2.21
CA ILE A 102 -8.12 7.41 1.73
C ILE A 102 -8.74 8.30 2.81
N LYS A 103 -8.10 9.45 3.10
CA LYS A 103 -8.53 10.40 4.14
C LYS A 103 -9.89 11.08 3.87
N THR A 104 -10.50 10.87 2.70
CA THR A 104 -11.75 11.56 2.31
C THR A 104 -12.98 11.09 3.08
N ASP A 105 -12.99 9.86 3.57
CA ASP A 105 -14.09 9.32 4.38
C ASP A 105 -13.58 8.70 5.67
N VAL A 106 -13.61 9.48 6.73
CA VAL A 106 -13.16 9.04 8.06
C VAL A 106 -14.09 7.99 8.69
N ALA A 107 -15.33 7.85 8.21
CA ALA A 107 -16.27 6.88 8.76
C ALA A 107 -15.91 5.43 8.40
N VAL A 108 -15.16 5.23 7.31
CA VAL A 108 -14.71 3.90 6.90
C VAL A 108 -13.48 3.41 7.68
N ILE A 109 -12.75 4.31 8.36
CA ILE A 109 -11.50 3.95 9.04
C ILE A 109 -11.74 2.92 10.17
N PRO A 110 -12.64 3.13 11.15
CA PRO A 110 -12.82 2.15 12.22
C PRO A 110 -13.21 0.74 11.75
N PRO A 111 -14.18 0.55 10.82
CA PRO A 111 -14.49 -0.78 10.31
C PRO A 111 -13.35 -1.41 9.49
N ALA A 112 -12.56 -0.61 8.78
CA ALA A 112 -11.39 -1.08 8.05
C ALA A 112 -10.30 -1.60 9.00
N LEU A 113 -10.02 -0.87 10.08
CA LEU A 113 -9.06 -1.30 11.11
C LEU A 113 -9.51 -2.59 11.80
N ALA A 114 -10.81 -2.78 12.03
CA ALA A 114 -11.33 -4.02 12.57
C ALA A 114 -11.08 -5.21 11.62
N GLN A 115 -11.26 -5.03 10.31
CA GLN A 115 -10.95 -6.07 9.31
C GLN A 115 -9.45 -6.42 9.30
N VAL A 116 -8.57 -5.42 9.47
CA VAL A 116 -7.12 -5.65 9.58
C VAL A 116 -6.79 -6.48 10.82
N MET A 117 -7.49 -6.25 11.94
CA MET A 117 -7.33 -7.08 13.15
C MET A 117 -7.78 -8.53 12.93
N ASP A 118 -8.80 -8.74 12.10
CA ASP A 118 -9.27 -10.07 11.68
C ASP A 118 -8.33 -10.75 10.63
N GLY A 119 -7.17 -10.15 10.34
CA GLY A 119 -6.18 -10.68 9.41
C GLY A 119 -6.43 -10.33 7.94
N LYS A 120 -7.49 -9.60 7.62
CA LYS A 120 -7.79 -9.19 6.26
C LYS A 120 -6.89 -8.04 5.81
N ARG A 121 -6.68 -7.94 4.49
CA ARG A 121 -6.10 -6.74 3.86
C ARG A 121 -7.22 -5.81 3.43
N VAL A 122 -7.10 -4.52 3.71
CA VAL A 122 -8.11 -3.52 3.35
C VAL A 122 -7.49 -2.48 2.44
N LEU A 123 -8.05 -2.32 1.25
CA LEU A 123 -7.56 -1.37 0.26
C LEU A 123 -8.73 -0.52 -0.22
N GLU A 124 -8.60 0.79 -0.10
CA GLU A 124 -9.57 1.78 -0.56
C GLU A 124 -9.00 2.54 -1.76
N GLY A 125 -9.84 2.85 -2.74
CA GLY A 125 -9.49 3.66 -3.91
C GLY A 125 -10.15 3.16 -5.18
N LYS A 126 -10.37 4.07 -6.14
CA LYS A 126 -10.96 3.75 -7.47
C LYS A 126 -10.22 2.66 -8.25
N ALA A 127 -8.97 2.40 -7.88
CA ALA A 127 -8.13 1.36 -8.48
C ALA A 127 -8.54 -0.06 -8.05
N ILE A 128 -9.35 -0.22 -6.98
CA ILE A 128 -9.48 -1.48 -6.25
C ILE A 128 -10.93 -1.93 -6.08
N GLU A 129 -11.91 -1.11 -6.51
CA GLU A 129 -13.36 -1.36 -6.30
C GLU A 129 -13.86 -2.73 -6.82
N ASP A 130 -13.08 -3.45 -7.63
CA ASP A 130 -13.46 -4.73 -8.23
C ASP A 130 -12.52 -5.90 -7.86
N ILE A 131 -11.70 -5.78 -6.81
CA ILE A 131 -10.69 -6.80 -6.48
C ILE A 131 -11.00 -7.46 -5.13
N ASP A 132 -11.51 -8.69 -5.18
CA ASP A 132 -11.61 -9.56 -4.00
C ASP A 132 -10.20 -9.98 -3.52
N PHE A 133 -9.85 -9.59 -2.28
CA PHE A 133 -8.54 -9.85 -1.67
C PHE A 133 -8.50 -11.11 -0.79
N ASP A 134 -9.51 -11.98 -0.88
CA ASP A 134 -9.51 -13.24 -0.14
C ASP A 134 -8.49 -14.23 -0.75
N GLY A 135 -7.35 -14.33 -0.10
CA GLY A 135 -6.37 -15.41 -0.28
C GLY A 135 -5.12 -15.08 -1.09
N ALA A 136 -4.21 -14.32 -0.51
CA ALA A 136 -2.80 -14.37 -0.89
C ALA A 136 -1.97 -14.43 0.38
N ASP A 137 -1.83 -15.62 0.94
CA ASP A 137 -0.75 -15.94 1.86
C ASP A 137 0.54 -16.12 1.07
N ASP A 138 1.60 -15.52 1.60
CA ASP A 138 2.97 -15.50 1.15
C ASP A 138 3.46 -16.80 0.50
N GLU A 139 3.92 -16.70 -0.77
CA GLU A 139 5.15 -17.37 -1.18
C GLU A 139 5.87 -16.50 -2.21
N ALA A 140 6.83 -15.72 -1.74
CA ALA A 140 7.85 -15.12 -2.57
C ALA A 140 8.84 -16.22 -3.00
N GLY A 141 8.78 -16.62 -4.26
CA GLY A 141 9.79 -17.53 -4.78
C GLY A 141 9.52 -18.07 -6.18
N ALA A 142 10.37 -17.62 -7.10
CA ALA A 142 10.65 -18.18 -8.41
C ALA A 142 9.89 -17.63 -9.62
N THR A 143 10.65 -17.05 -10.50
CA THR A 143 10.49 -16.60 -11.88
C THR A 143 9.69 -17.56 -12.79
N ARG A 144 8.42 -17.78 -12.49
CA ARG A 144 7.52 -18.45 -13.43
C ARG A 144 6.41 -17.47 -13.80
N ARG A 145 6.35 -17.13 -15.10
CA ARG A 145 5.30 -16.27 -15.65
C ARG A 145 3.93 -16.78 -15.21
N PRO A 146 3.15 -16.00 -14.43
CA PRO A 146 1.84 -16.44 -13.99
C PRO A 146 0.91 -16.70 -15.18
N ALA A 147 -0.01 -17.66 -15.05
CA ALA A 147 -0.91 -18.04 -16.13
C ALA A 147 -1.75 -16.87 -16.64
N ALA A 148 -2.12 -15.93 -15.76
CA ALA A 148 -2.85 -14.71 -16.12
C ALA A 148 -2.09 -13.83 -17.12
N PHE A 149 -0.75 -13.93 -17.19
CA PHE A 149 0.11 -13.14 -18.08
C PHE A 149 0.51 -13.89 -19.35
N ALA A 150 -0.02 -15.09 -19.60
CA ALA A 150 0.35 -15.92 -20.77
C ALA A 150 0.08 -15.23 -22.11
N GLY A 151 -0.90 -14.32 -22.19
CA GLY A 151 -1.25 -13.56 -23.40
C GLY A 151 -0.36 -12.35 -23.70
N LEU A 152 0.57 -12.00 -22.80
CA LEU A 152 1.47 -10.87 -22.99
C LEU A 152 2.71 -11.29 -23.80
N THR A 153 3.30 -10.36 -24.55
CA THR A 153 4.64 -10.51 -25.09
C THR A 153 5.68 -10.47 -23.98
N ASP A 154 6.92 -10.91 -24.24
CA ASP A 154 8.00 -10.88 -23.23
C ASP A 154 8.30 -9.45 -22.76
N ARG A 155 8.23 -8.46 -23.67
CA ARG A 155 8.41 -7.05 -23.33
C ARG A 155 7.27 -6.47 -22.50
N GLU A 156 6.03 -6.85 -22.78
CA GLU A 156 4.89 -6.48 -21.96
C GLU A 156 4.96 -7.12 -20.58
N PHE A 157 5.38 -8.38 -20.51
CA PHE A 157 5.56 -9.08 -19.24
C PHE A 157 6.69 -8.46 -18.40
N GLU A 158 7.84 -8.11 -19.02
CA GLU A 158 8.93 -7.37 -18.37
C GLU A 158 8.42 -6.05 -17.77
N VAL A 159 7.60 -5.29 -18.53
CA VAL A 159 7.00 -4.05 -18.03
C VAL A 159 6.03 -4.33 -16.87
N ALA A 160 5.20 -5.39 -16.95
CA ALA A 160 4.28 -5.77 -15.87
C ALA A 160 5.05 -6.16 -14.59
N GLU A 161 6.17 -6.87 -14.74
CA GLU A 161 7.05 -7.23 -13.64
C GLU A 161 7.69 -6.00 -12.97
N LEU A 162 8.15 -5.03 -13.76
CA LEU A 162 8.72 -3.79 -13.24
C LEU A 162 7.65 -2.91 -12.57
N ILE A 163 6.41 -2.90 -13.09
CA ILE A 163 5.25 -2.28 -12.42
C ILE A 163 5.00 -2.95 -11.08
N ALA A 164 4.95 -4.29 -11.06
CA ALA A 164 4.77 -5.04 -9.82
C ALA A 164 5.92 -4.82 -8.83
N ARG A 165 7.09 -4.42 -9.25
CA ARG A 165 8.21 -3.96 -8.41
C ARG A 165 8.09 -2.50 -7.94
N GLY A 166 7.03 -1.76 -8.32
CA GLY A 166 6.74 -0.39 -7.89
C GLY A 166 7.52 0.69 -8.63
N LEU A 167 8.16 0.40 -9.78
CA LEU A 167 8.91 1.38 -10.53
C LEU A 167 7.95 2.32 -11.28
N ASP A 168 8.28 3.61 -11.33
CA ASP A 168 7.59 4.58 -12.17
C ASP A 168 7.94 4.42 -13.66
N ASN A 169 7.26 5.17 -14.55
CA ASN A 169 7.49 5.04 -15.99
C ASN A 169 8.91 5.41 -16.42
N LYS A 170 9.54 6.34 -15.72
CA LYS A 170 10.91 6.78 -16.00
C LYS A 170 11.92 5.72 -15.54
N GLU A 171 11.69 5.13 -14.39
CA GLU A 171 12.51 4.04 -13.84
C GLU A 171 12.37 2.77 -14.69
N ILE A 172 11.14 2.44 -15.14
CA ILE A 172 10.89 1.32 -16.07
C ILE A 172 11.62 1.58 -17.40
N ALA A 173 11.51 2.80 -17.95
CA ALA A 173 12.18 3.19 -19.19
C ALA A 173 13.69 3.01 -19.08
N ALA A 174 14.30 3.45 -17.98
CA ALA A 174 15.72 3.28 -17.70
C ALA A 174 16.12 1.81 -17.55
N THR A 175 15.33 1.03 -16.80
CA THR A 175 15.62 -0.38 -16.47
C THR A 175 15.46 -1.29 -17.68
N ALA A 176 14.40 -1.08 -18.48
CA ALA A 176 14.11 -1.88 -19.67
C ALA A 176 14.74 -1.34 -20.97
N TYR A 177 15.58 -0.30 -20.87
CA TYR A 177 16.26 0.32 -22.00
C TYR A 177 15.31 0.76 -23.12
N MET A 178 14.22 1.45 -22.77
CA MET A 178 13.21 1.94 -23.72
C MET A 178 12.81 3.40 -23.41
N GLY A 179 12.05 4.03 -24.31
CA GLY A 179 11.53 5.37 -24.06
C GLY A 179 10.29 5.35 -23.16
N GLU A 180 10.07 6.39 -22.34
CA GLU A 180 8.85 6.49 -21.50
C GLU A 180 7.54 6.41 -22.29
N GLY A 181 7.53 6.90 -23.55
CA GLY A 181 6.39 6.76 -24.47
C GLY A 181 6.11 5.28 -24.81
N THR A 182 7.18 4.49 -24.97
CA THR A 182 7.08 3.04 -25.22
C THR A 182 6.55 2.32 -23.98
N VAL A 183 6.98 2.70 -22.78
CA VAL A 183 6.45 2.17 -21.52
C VAL A 183 4.95 2.42 -21.42
N ARG A 184 4.48 3.65 -21.69
CA ARG A 184 3.04 3.96 -21.68
C ARG A 184 2.25 3.12 -22.69
N ASN A 185 2.82 2.88 -23.87
CA ASN A 185 2.18 2.04 -24.89
C ASN A 185 2.09 0.57 -24.43
N HIS A 186 3.14 0.04 -23.81
CA HIS A 186 3.10 -1.31 -23.24
C HIS A 186 2.06 -1.42 -22.12
N ILE A 187 2.01 -0.45 -21.20
CA ILE A 187 0.99 -0.42 -20.14
C ILE A 187 -0.42 -0.45 -20.75
N SER A 188 -0.71 0.41 -21.72
CA SER A 188 -2.01 0.43 -22.40
C SER A 188 -2.35 -0.91 -23.07
N SER A 189 -1.36 -1.56 -23.70
CA SER A 189 -1.53 -2.88 -24.31
C SER A 189 -1.79 -3.98 -23.28
N ILE A 190 -1.05 -3.99 -22.17
CA ILE A 190 -1.24 -4.92 -21.05
C ILE A 190 -2.66 -4.80 -20.51
N LEU A 191 -3.10 -3.57 -20.21
CA LEU A 191 -4.44 -3.30 -19.69
C LEU A 191 -5.53 -3.83 -20.64
N ALA A 192 -5.40 -3.57 -21.93
CA ALA A 192 -6.33 -4.05 -22.94
C ALA A 192 -6.36 -5.59 -23.06
N LYS A 193 -5.19 -6.24 -23.05
CA LYS A 193 -5.08 -7.70 -23.17
C LYS A 193 -5.58 -8.45 -21.95
N MET A 194 -5.38 -7.88 -20.77
CA MET A 194 -5.77 -8.51 -19.50
C MET A 194 -7.17 -8.06 -19.03
N GLY A 195 -7.84 -7.12 -19.73
CA GLY A 195 -9.12 -6.56 -19.30
C GLY A 195 -9.03 -5.73 -18.04
N LEU A 196 -7.86 -5.16 -17.74
CA LEU A 196 -7.61 -4.37 -16.56
C LEU A 196 -7.82 -2.88 -16.82
N ARG A 197 -8.14 -2.11 -15.77
CA ARG A 197 -8.49 -0.67 -15.89
C ARG A 197 -7.31 0.28 -15.62
N ASN A 198 -6.34 -0.14 -14.81
CA ASN A 198 -5.21 0.71 -14.39
C ASN A 198 -3.97 -0.12 -14.03
N ARG A 199 -2.82 0.58 -13.83
CA ARG A 199 -1.53 -0.07 -13.55
C ARG A 199 -1.51 -0.81 -12.20
N THR A 200 -2.28 -0.34 -11.21
CA THR A 200 -2.37 -1.01 -9.91
C THR A 200 -2.93 -2.41 -10.06
N GLN A 201 -3.95 -2.59 -10.92
CA GLN A 201 -4.50 -3.91 -11.23
C GLN A 201 -3.49 -4.83 -11.89
N ILE A 202 -2.55 -4.30 -12.71
CA ILE A 202 -1.44 -5.08 -13.27
C ILE A 202 -0.54 -5.61 -12.13
N ALA A 203 -0.14 -4.71 -11.21
CA ALA A 203 0.70 -5.08 -10.08
C ALA A 203 0.03 -6.13 -9.17
N ILE A 204 -1.23 -5.93 -8.85
CA ILE A 204 -2.02 -6.86 -8.02
C ILE A 204 -2.16 -8.22 -8.72
N ALA A 205 -2.46 -8.24 -10.02
CA ALA A 205 -2.54 -9.49 -10.78
C ALA A 205 -1.21 -10.25 -10.75
N TYR A 206 -0.07 -9.54 -10.83
CA TYR A 206 1.25 -10.14 -10.75
C TYR A 206 1.55 -10.71 -9.36
N LEU A 207 1.19 -10.00 -8.30
CA LEU A 207 1.45 -10.41 -6.91
C LEU A 207 0.56 -11.57 -6.44
N ARG A 208 -0.51 -11.89 -7.19
CA ARG A 208 -1.42 -13.00 -6.92
C ARG A 208 -1.08 -14.30 -7.65
N GLY A 209 -0.31 -14.24 -8.71
CA GLY A 209 -0.03 -15.38 -9.61
C GLY A 209 1.23 -16.07 -9.40
#